data_214105c0f0e75423bfcd8af812b48223
#
_entry.id   214105c0f0e75423bfcd8af812b48223
#
_cell.length_a   1.000
_cell.length_b   1.000
_cell.length_c   1.000
_cell.angle_alpha   90.00
_cell.angle_beta   90.00
_cell.angle_gamma   90.00
#
_symmetry.space_group_name_H-M   'P 1'
#
loop_
_entity.id
_entity.type
_entity.pdbx_description
1 polymer ?
#
loop_
_entity_poly.entity_id
_entity_poly.type
_entity_poly.pdbx_seq_one_letter_code
_entity_poly.pdbx_strand_id
1 'polypeptide(L)'
;MPFGFIFLLQNTEIINCMTTSLPKYVFFTGVPGSRWSGIAQKIKENPQYDTSDRAPHRVYNHGEFSGHKDAYFGTGMEFGTSLDETNLLAPFSGAGTKLLMSHEWPYHFKAIMERYPDAWITLIYRNDIASMEWWLQAGGFDITYPNYDWYETDYWMTKRIEEQNNLILDFGREHSVQWVQHHTHSDIFVGTHRPDVD
;
A
#
# COMPACT_ATOMS: atom_id res chain seq x y z
N MET A 1 17.85 37.99 -7.82
CA MET A 1 18.30 36.58 -7.99
C MET A 1 17.16 35.68 -7.54
N PRO A 2 16.59 34.89 -8.42
CA PRO A 2 15.44 34.08 -8.07
C PRO A 2 15.91 32.69 -7.60
N PHE A 3 15.75 32.44 -6.32
CA PHE A 3 15.75 31.09 -5.74
C PHE A 3 14.34 30.57 -5.75
N GLY A 4 13.92 29.90 -6.80
CA GLY A 4 12.55 29.42 -6.88
C GLY A 4 12.30 28.43 -8.01
N PHE A 5 13.14 27.38 -8.18
CA PHE A 5 12.86 26.38 -9.23
C PHE A 5 13.44 24.97 -8.98
N ILE A 6 13.79 24.60 -7.76
CA ILE A 6 14.39 23.27 -7.50
C ILE A 6 13.47 22.32 -6.73
N PHE A 7 12.32 22.77 -6.21
CA PHE A 7 11.49 21.92 -5.33
C PHE A 7 10.38 21.11 -6.03
N LEU A 8 10.20 21.24 -7.33
CA LEU A 8 9.14 20.53 -8.08
C LEU A 8 9.61 19.26 -8.81
N LEU A 9 10.92 19.00 -8.87
CA LEU A 9 11.45 17.85 -9.61
C LEU A 9 11.64 16.58 -8.76
N GLN A 10 11.67 16.66 -7.44
CA GLN A 10 11.90 15.49 -6.59
C GLN A 10 10.68 14.57 -6.43
N ASN A 11 9.46 15.05 -6.68
CA ASN A 11 8.25 14.21 -6.64
C ASN A 11 8.07 13.33 -7.89
N THR A 12 8.81 13.63 -8.96
CA THR A 12 8.73 12.87 -10.21
C THR A 12 9.87 11.86 -10.33
N GLU A 13 10.98 12.04 -9.60
CA GLU A 13 12.16 11.18 -9.70
C GLU A 13 11.99 9.80 -9.05
N ILE A 14 11.09 9.65 -8.08
CA ILE A 14 10.75 8.30 -7.53
C ILE A 14 10.05 7.44 -8.59
N ILE A 15 9.48 8.06 -9.63
CA ILE A 15 8.72 7.37 -10.69
C ILE A 15 9.44 7.43 -12.05
N ASN A 16 10.39 8.34 -12.25
CA ASN A 16 10.97 8.64 -13.57
C ASN A 16 12.39 8.14 -13.80
N CYS A 17 12.89 7.18 -13.04
CA CYS A 17 14.14 6.54 -13.42
C CYS A 17 13.86 5.36 -14.36
N MET A 18 14.08 5.59 -15.65
CA MET A 18 13.95 4.72 -16.80
C MET A 18 12.53 4.56 -17.35
N THR A 19 12.44 4.54 -18.67
CA THR A 19 11.29 4.32 -19.54
C THR A 19 10.71 2.89 -19.49
N THR A 20 10.64 2.29 -18.31
CA THR A 20 9.93 1.02 -18.16
C THR A 20 8.45 1.33 -18.00
N SER A 21 7.64 0.82 -18.91
CA SER A 21 6.19 0.87 -18.78
C SER A 21 5.79 0.24 -17.44
N LEU A 22 4.81 0.83 -16.76
CA LEU A 22 4.28 0.23 -15.53
C LEU A 22 3.75 -1.18 -15.84
N PRO A 23 3.88 -2.13 -14.91
CA PRO A 23 3.38 -3.50 -15.09
C PRO A 23 1.84 -3.53 -15.10
N LYS A 24 1.28 -4.66 -15.49
CA LYS A 24 -0.17 -4.88 -15.40
C LYS A 24 -0.69 -4.78 -13.97
N TYR A 25 0.09 -5.29 -13.00
CA TYR A 25 -0.24 -5.33 -11.59
C TYR A 25 0.83 -4.71 -10.71
N VAL A 26 0.41 -3.94 -9.74
CA VAL A 26 1.20 -3.52 -8.59
C VAL A 26 0.50 -4.01 -7.33
N PHE A 27 1.10 -4.97 -6.64
CA PHE A 27 0.66 -5.39 -5.31
C PHE A 27 1.20 -4.39 -4.30
N PHE A 28 0.31 -3.76 -3.57
CA PHE A 28 0.65 -2.67 -2.67
C PHE A 28 0.25 -3.03 -1.24
N THR A 29 1.18 -2.92 -0.31
CA THR A 29 0.96 -3.30 1.07
C THR A 29 1.65 -2.38 2.06
N GLY A 30 1.13 -2.37 3.26
CA GLY A 30 1.69 -1.78 4.47
C GLY A 30 0.83 -2.21 5.65
N VAL A 31 1.34 -2.08 6.85
CA VAL A 31 0.60 -2.47 8.06
C VAL A 31 -0.49 -1.45 8.40
N PRO A 32 -1.52 -1.82 9.18
CA PRO A 32 -2.46 -0.85 9.73
C PRO A 32 -1.74 0.31 10.42
N GLY A 33 -2.17 1.54 10.16
CA GLY A 33 -1.54 2.74 10.70
C GLY A 33 -0.25 3.21 10.01
N SER A 34 0.26 2.49 9.01
CA SER A 34 1.44 2.93 8.24
C SER A 34 1.16 4.07 7.24
N ARG A 35 -0.05 4.59 7.19
CA ARG A 35 -0.55 5.60 6.22
C ARG A 35 -0.52 5.14 4.77
N TRP A 36 -0.40 3.85 4.54
CA TRP A 36 -0.27 3.24 3.22
C TRP A 36 -1.39 3.63 2.25
N SER A 37 -2.64 3.69 2.71
CA SER A 37 -3.80 4.03 1.88
C SER A 37 -3.73 5.47 1.33
N GLY A 38 -3.30 6.43 2.14
CA GLY A 38 -3.07 7.80 1.70
C GLY A 38 -1.94 7.91 0.67
N ILE A 39 -0.87 7.11 0.84
CA ILE A 39 0.24 7.02 -0.14
C ILE A 39 -0.27 6.41 -1.45
N ALA A 40 -1.04 5.33 -1.38
CA ALA A 40 -1.66 4.72 -2.56
C ALA A 40 -2.58 5.67 -3.30
N GLN A 41 -3.36 6.48 -2.59
CA GLN A 41 -4.20 7.51 -3.19
C GLN A 41 -3.37 8.49 -4.03
N LYS A 42 -2.21 8.91 -3.53
CA LYS A 42 -1.29 9.78 -4.28
C LYS A 42 -0.68 9.10 -5.49
N ILE A 43 -0.31 7.83 -5.38
CA ILE A 43 0.19 7.03 -6.52
C ILE A 43 -0.88 6.97 -7.62
N LYS A 44 -2.14 6.79 -7.27
CA LYS A 44 -3.28 6.73 -8.21
C LYS A 44 -3.57 8.04 -8.93
N GLU A 45 -2.96 9.16 -8.55
CA GLU A 45 -3.02 10.42 -9.32
C GLU A 45 -2.27 10.31 -10.66
N ASN A 46 -1.34 9.36 -10.81
CA ASN A 46 -0.70 9.08 -12.09
C ASN A 46 -1.71 8.42 -13.05
N PRO A 47 -1.96 9.01 -14.26
CA PRO A 47 -2.97 8.53 -15.20
C PRO A 47 -2.70 7.14 -15.80
N GLN A 48 -1.52 6.58 -15.59
CA GLN A 48 -1.21 5.21 -16.00
C GLN A 48 -1.89 4.15 -15.13
N TYR A 49 -2.36 4.52 -13.92
CA TYR A 49 -3.11 3.61 -13.06
C TYR A 49 -4.59 3.60 -13.40
N ASP A 50 -5.18 2.41 -13.34
CA ASP A 50 -6.62 2.25 -13.44
C ASP A 50 -7.28 2.59 -12.10
N THR A 51 -8.05 3.66 -12.09
CA THR A 51 -8.78 4.12 -10.90
C THR A 51 -10.27 3.78 -10.95
N SER A 52 -10.68 2.89 -11.85
CA SER A 52 -12.09 2.51 -12.03
C SER A 52 -12.64 1.62 -10.91
N ASP A 53 -11.77 1.05 -10.08
CA ASP A 53 -12.20 0.25 -8.94
C ASP A 53 -13.02 1.07 -7.95
N ARG A 54 -14.27 0.68 -7.83
CA ARG A 54 -15.27 1.33 -6.95
C ARG A 54 -16.06 0.31 -6.12
N ALA A 55 -15.48 -0.87 -5.90
CA ALA A 55 -16.14 -1.94 -5.17
C ALA A 55 -16.55 -1.48 -3.75
N PRO A 56 -17.83 -1.31 -3.46
CA PRO A 56 -18.29 -0.75 -2.18
C PRO A 56 -18.01 -1.69 -0.99
N HIS A 57 -17.90 -3.00 -1.25
CA HIS A 57 -17.60 -4.00 -0.22
C HIS A 57 -16.13 -3.99 0.24
N ARG A 58 -15.27 -3.20 -0.42
CA ARG A 58 -13.85 -3.03 -0.07
C ARG A 58 -13.54 -1.62 0.43
N VAL A 59 -14.52 -0.97 1.01
CA VAL A 59 -14.41 0.32 1.70
C VAL A 59 -14.32 0.05 3.20
N TYR A 60 -13.48 0.76 3.91
CA TYR A 60 -13.51 0.74 5.36
C TYR A 60 -14.83 1.32 5.85
N ASN A 61 -15.41 0.67 6.84
CA ASN A 61 -16.48 1.25 7.62
C ASN A 61 -15.88 1.81 8.90
N HIS A 62 -16.40 2.93 9.33
CA HIS A 62 -15.94 3.59 10.54
C HIS A 62 -17.12 4.18 11.30
N GLY A 63 -17.02 4.16 12.60
CA GLY A 63 -18.03 4.73 13.50
C GLY A 63 -17.78 6.21 13.75
N GLU A 64 -18.36 6.70 14.84
CA GLU A 64 -18.35 8.11 15.18
C GLU A 64 -16.94 8.69 15.44
N PHE A 65 -16.04 7.86 15.97
CA PHE A 65 -14.70 8.29 16.41
C PHE A 65 -13.58 8.01 15.41
N SER A 66 -13.90 7.38 14.30
CA SER A 66 -12.93 7.09 13.24
C SER A 66 -12.96 8.15 12.13
N GLY A 67 -12.08 8.03 11.16
CA GLY A 67 -12.06 8.94 10.02
C GLY A 67 -11.22 10.18 10.26
N HIS A 68 -10.05 10.03 10.90
CA HIS A 68 -9.09 11.13 11.01
C HIS A 68 -8.88 11.80 9.65
N LYS A 69 -8.88 13.14 9.63
CA LYS A 69 -8.84 13.95 8.38
C LYS A 69 -7.71 13.61 7.41
N ASP A 70 -6.61 13.06 7.93
CA ASP A 70 -5.43 12.65 7.14
C ASP A 70 -5.43 11.15 6.83
N ALA A 71 -6.50 10.41 7.17
CA ALA A 71 -6.68 9.01 6.83
C ALA A 71 -7.59 8.89 5.61
N TYR A 72 -7.28 7.90 4.75
CA TYR A 72 -8.09 7.62 3.58
C TYR A 72 -8.94 6.37 3.82
N PHE A 73 -10.23 6.52 3.70
CA PHE A 73 -11.23 5.48 3.89
C PHE A 73 -12.07 5.19 2.63
N GLY A 74 -11.60 5.63 1.48
CA GLY A 74 -12.36 5.52 0.22
C GLY A 74 -12.33 4.12 -0.42
N THR A 75 -12.75 4.08 -1.67
CA THR A 75 -12.82 2.85 -2.48
C THR A 75 -11.45 2.38 -2.96
N GLY A 76 -11.37 1.14 -3.41
CA GLY A 76 -10.19 0.56 -4.04
C GLY A 76 -9.12 0.10 -3.07
N MET A 77 -9.50 -0.26 -1.83
CA MET A 77 -8.58 -0.67 -0.79
C MET A 77 -8.52 -2.20 -0.69
N GLU A 78 -8.82 -2.81 0.31
CA GLU A 78 -8.59 -4.17 0.75
C GLU A 78 -9.02 -5.27 -0.24
N PHE A 79 -8.10 -5.77 -1.02
CA PHE A 79 -8.33 -6.98 -1.83
C PHE A 79 -8.29 -8.21 -0.93
N GLY A 80 -9.16 -9.18 -1.22
CA GLY A 80 -9.06 -10.50 -0.62
C GLY A 80 -7.81 -11.25 -1.11
N THR A 81 -7.40 -12.27 -0.38
CA THR A 81 -6.14 -13.01 -0.62
C THR A 81 -6.17 -13.98 -1.80
N SER A 82 -7.30 -14.09 -2.51
CA SER A 82 -7.37 -14.88 -3.73
C SER A 82 -6.52 -14.25 -4.84
N LEU A 83 -5.54 -14.99 -5.31
CA LEU A 83 -4.69 -14.59 -6.43
C LEU A 83 -5.27 -14.99 -7.80
N ASP A 84 -6.55 -15.36 -7.89
CA ASP A 84 -7.20 -15.60 -9.16
C ASP A 84 -7.35 -14.32 -9.96
N GLU A 85 -6.84 -14.34 -11.19
CA GLU A 85 -6.86 -13.18 -12.06
C GLU A 85 -8.27 -12.62 -12.28
N THR A 86 -9.26 -13.48 -12.38
CA THR A 86 -10.67 -13.06 -12.48
C THR A 86 -11.09 -12.21 -11.28
N ASN A 87 -10.71 -12.62 -10.07
CA ASN A 87 -11.04 -11.89 -8.84
C ASN A 87 -10.28 -10.57 -8.73
N LEU A 88 -9.00 -10.56 -9.18
CA LEU A 88 -8.17 -9.35 -9.16
C LEU A 88 -8.63 -8.31 -10.19
N LEU A 89 -9.16 -8.75 -11.34
CA LEU A 89 -9.61 -7.87 -12.42
C LEU A 89 -11.07 -7.45 -12.32
N ALA A 90 -11.92 -8.26 -11.71
CA ALA A 90 -13.36 -8.02 -11.67
C ALA A 90 -13.77 -6.61 -11.22
N PRO A 91 -13.09 -5.95 -10.26
CA PRO A 91 -13.43 -4.61 -9.84
C PRO A 91 -13.11 -3.50 -10.84
N PHE A 92 -12.26 -3.79 -11.84
CA PHE A 92 -11.75 -2.79 -12.76
C PHE A 92 -12.50 -2.83 -14.10
N SER A 93 -12.83 -1.66 -14.63
CA SER A 93 -13.44 -1.49 -15.96
C SER A 93 -12.55 -0.70 -16.92
N GLY A 94 -11.45 -0.14 -16.44
CA GLY A 94 -10.54 0.68 -17.22
C GLY A 94 -9.30 -0.09 -17.70
N ALA A 95 -8.52 0.57 -18.55
CA ALA A 95 -7.17 0.17 -18.93
C ALA A 95 -6.16 0.70 -17.92
N GLY A 96 -4.90 0.27 -18.03
CA GLY A 96 -3.81 0.74 -17.17
C GLY A 96 -3.48 -0.23 -16.04
N THR A 97 -2.48 0.15 -15.26
CA THR A 97 -1.96 -0.65 -14.16
C THR A 97 -2.96 -0.76 -13.01
N LYS A 98 -3.18 -1.96 -12.52
CA LYS A 98 -4.05 -2.22 -11.38
C LYS A 98 -3.24 -2.15 -10.09
N LEU A 99 -3.61 -1.22 -9.20
CA LEU A 99 -3.04 -1.14 -7.86
C LEU A 99 -3.87 -2.02 -6.91
N LEU A 100 -3.32 -3.16 -6.55
CA LEU A 100 -3.98 -4.19 -5.75
C LEU A 100 -3.55 -4.04 -4.29
N MET A 101 -4.41 -3.45 -3.46
CA MET A 101 -4.09 -3.08 -2.09
C MET A 101 -4.60 -4.11 -1.09
N SER A 102 -3.73 -4.62 -0.21
CA SER A 102 -4.13 -5.46 0.93
C SER A 102 -3.07 -5.47 2.03
N HIS A 103 -3.49 -5.46 3.29
CA HIS A 103 -2.62 -5.73 4.43
C HIS A 103 -2.11 -7.17 4.48
N GLU A 104 -2.76 -8.10 3.79
CA GLU A 104 -2.43 -9.52 3.82
C GLU A 104 -1.37 -9.93 2.77
N TRP A 105 -0.99 -9.07 1.83
CA TRP A 105 0.02 -9.42 0.83
C TRP A 105 1.36 -9.90 1.42
N PRO A 106 1.83 -9.45 2.60
CA PRO A 106 3.07 -9.97 3.18
C PRO A 106 3.09 -11.49 3.35
N TYR A 107 1.96 -12.10 3.63
CA TYR A 107 1.84 -13.56 3.75
C TYR A 107 1.83 -14.30 2.40
N HIS A 108 1.71 -13.56 1.29
CA HIS A 108 1.53 -14.10 -0.06
C HIS A 108 2.64 -13.72 -1.05
N PHE A 109 3.70 -13.04 -0.62
CA PHE A 109 4.76 -12.56 -1.52
C PHE A 109 5.30 -13.64 -2.46
N LYS A 110 5.61 -14.82 -1.92
CA LYS A 110 6.09 -15.94 -2.73
C LYS A 110 5.08 -16.35 -3.82
N ALA A 111 3.83 -16.52 -3.44
CA ALA A 111 2.77 -16.92 -4.38
C ALA A 111 2.48 -15.83 -5.42
N ILE A 112 2.60 -14.54 -5.04
CA ILE A 112 2.47 -13.41 -5.96
C ILE A 112 3.58 -13.47 -7.01
N MET A 113 4.84 -13.63 -6.60
CA MET A 113 5.99 -13.69 -7.52
C MET A 113 5.92 -14.90 -8.45
N GLU A 114 5.50 -16.07 -7.94
CA GLU A 114 5.33 -17.27 -8.74
C GLU A 114 4.23 -17.13 -9.80
N ARG A 115 3.12 -16.47 -9.44
CA ARG A 115 1.94 -16.37 -10.31
C ARG A 115 1.98 -15.15 -11.24
N TYR A 116 2.60 -14.07 -10.80
CA TYR A 116 2.70 -12.79 -11.51
C TYR A 116 4.16 -12.31 -11.54
N PRO A 117 5.04 -13.00 -12.25
CA PRO A 117 6.49 -12.71 -12.22
C PRO A 117 6.84 -11.30 -12.69
N ASP A 118 5.99 -10.67 -13.50
CA ASP A 118 6.19 -9.30 -14.00
C ASP A 118 5.55 -8.23 -13.10
N ALA A 119 4.86 -8.62 -12.03
CA ALA A 119 4.21 -7.67 -11.15
C ALA A 119 5.22 -6.94 -10.27
N TRP A 120 4.94 -5.68 -9.96
CA TRP A 120 5.69 -4.98 -8.93
C TRP A 120 5.04 -5.21 -7.57
N ILE A 121 5.89 -5.24 -6.53
CA ILE A 121 5.43 -5.30 -5.14
C ILE A 121 5.92 -4.04 -4.44
N THR A 122 4.98 -3.16 -4.09
CA THR A 122 5.28 -1.91 -3.38
C THR A 122 4.96 -2.08 -1.90
N LEU A 123 5.94 -1.74 -1.09
CA LEU A 123 6.00 -1.96 0.35
C LEU A 123 6.01 -0.62 1.06
N ILE A 124 5.19 -0.50 2.09
CA ILE A 124 5.23 0.62 3.02
C ILE A 124 5.66 0.10 4.39
N TYR A 125 6.77 0.63 4.87
CA TYR A 125 7.24 0.36 6.22
C TYR A 125 7.12 1.61 7.08
N ARG A 126 6.59 1.43 8.27
CA ARG A 126 6.58 2.39 9.35
C ARG A 126 6.78 1.63 10.66
N ASN A 127 7.57 2.21 11.58
CA ASN A 127 7.81 1.59 12.89
C ASN A 127 6.50 1.15 13.57
N ASP A 128 6.52 0.01 14.26
CA ASP A 128 5.33 -0.63 14.85
C ASP A 128 4.59 0.28 15.83
N ILE A 129 5.32 0.96 16.70
CA ILE A 129 4.74 1.88 17.70
C ILE A 129 4.06 3.05 16.98
N ALA A 130 4.74 3.68 16.03
CA ALA A 130 4.20 4.79 15.25
C ALA A 130 2.99 4.38 14.40
N SER A 131 2.99 3.14 13.90
CA SER A 131 1.85 2.57 13.17
C SER A 131 0.66 2.36 14.10
N MET A 132 0.88 1.75 15.27
CA MET A 132 -0.19 1.52 16.25
C MET A 132 -0.79 2.83 16.76
N GLU A 133 0.06 3.81 17.10
CA GLU A 133 -0.40 5.15 17.54
C GLU A 133 -1.25 5.83 16.47
N TRP A 134 -0.81 5.80 15.21
CA TRP A 134 -1.58 6.40 14.12
C TRP A 134 -2.89 5.66 13.88
N TRP A 135 -2.89 4.33 13.94
CA TRP A 135 -4.10 3.53 13.80
C TRP A 135 -5.14 3.88 14.85
N LEU A 136 -4.73 4.03 16.12
CA LEU A 136 -5.61 4.48 17.20
C LEU A 136 -6.16 5.89 16.94
N GLN A 137 -5.32 6.83 16.48
CA GLN A 137 -5.75 8.18 16.10
C GLN A 137 -6.72 8.21 14.92
N ALA A 138 -6.57 7.30 13.97
CA ALA A 138 -7.46 7.17 12.83
C ALA A 138 -8.83 6.57 13.18
N GLY A 139 -9.00 6.05 14.38
CA GLY A 139 -10.24 5.47 14.87
C GLY A 139 -10.10 4.13 15.59
N GLY A 140 -8.94 3.46 15.46
CA GLY A 140 -8.67 2.21 16.14
C GLY A 140 -9.74 1.15 15.90
N PHE A 141 -10.32 0.61 16.98
CA PHE A 141 -11.36 -0.42 16.90
C PHE A 141 -12.72 0.09 16.36
N ASP A 142 -12.87 1.40 16.16
CA ASP A 142 -14.04 1.98 15.49
C ASP A 142 -13.95 1.87 13.95
N ILE A 143 -12.80 1.41 13.42
CA ILE A 143 -12.61 1.08 12.01
C ILE A 143 -12.98 -0.39 11.81
N THR A 144 -13.89 -0.67 10.87
CA THR A 144 -14.23 -2.03 10.45
C THR A 144 -13.64 -2.30 9.08
N TYR A 145 -12.69 -3.21 9.03
CA TYR A 145 -12.08 -3.67 7.79
C TYR A 145 -12.99 -4.67 7.07
N PRO A 146 -13.11 -4.61 5.75
CA PRO A 146 -14.05 -5.47 5.02
C PRO A 146 -13.67 -6.95 4.98
N ASN A 147 -12.39 -7.29 5.20
CA ASN A 147 -11.87 -8.64 5.00
C ASN A 147 -11.15 -9.20 6.24
N TYR A 148 -11.16 -8.49 7.36
CA TYR A 148 -10.36 -8.85 8.54
C TYR A 148 -11.21 -8.90 9.80
N ASP A 149 -10.98 -9.93 10.61
CA ASP A 149 -11.60 -10.16 11.92
C ASP A 149 -10.58 -10.36 13.06
N TRP A 150 -9.27 -10.22 12.76
CA TRP A 150 -8.18 -10.56 13.66
C TRP A 150 -7.76 -9.44 14.62
N TYR A 151 -8.33 -8.24 14.54
CA TYR A 151 -7.96 -7.09 15.37
C TYR A 151 -8.92 -6.88 16.56
N GLU A 152 -9.06 -7.86 17.42
CA GLU A 152 -10.01 -7.83 18.53
C GLU A 152 -9.51 -7.06 19.76
N THR A 153 -8.20 -6.92 19.93
CA THR A 153 -7.56 -6.26 21.07
C THR A 153 -6.28 -5.54 20.65
N ASP A 154 -5.83 -4.56 21.49
CA ASP A 154 -4.55 -3.88 21.30
C ASP A 154 -3.40 -4.88 21.16
N TYR A 155 -3.40 -5.93 21.96
CA TYR A 155 -2.37 -6.97 21.91
C TYR A 155 -2.33 -7.66 20.54
N TRP A 156 -3.46 -8.12 20.03
CA TRP A 156 -3.51 -8.81 18.75
C TRP A 156 -3.22 -7.88 17.59
N MET A 157 -3.68 -6.61 17.66
CA MET A 157 -3.36 -5.62 16.63
C MET A 157 -1.86 -5.31 16.60
N THR A 158 -1.23 -5.11 17.78
CA THR A 158 0.22 -4.90 17.86
C THR A 158 0.98 -6.09 17.28
N LYS A 159 0.58 -7.31 17.65
CA LYS A 159 1.21 -8.53 17.10
C LYS A 159 1.07 -8.65 15.59
N ARG A 160 -0.07 -8.28 15.03
CA ARG A 160 -0.28 -8.29 13.58
C ARG A 160 0.60 -7.27 12.88
N ILE A 161 0.71 -6.05 13.44
CA ILE A 161 1.60 -5.01 12.91
C ILE A 161 3.06 -5.48 12.93
N GLU A 162 3.55 -6.01 14.07
CA GLU A 162 4.90 -6.54 14.19
C GLU A 162 5.18 -7.65 13.16
N GLU A 163 4.28 -8.61 13.05
CA GLU A 163 4.42 -9.75 12.14
C GLU A 163 4.47 -9.31 10.68
N GLN A 164 3.52 -8.48 10.25
CA GLN A 164 3.47 -7.98 8.87
C GLN A 164 4.68 -7.10 8.54
N ASN A 165 5.12 -6.22 9.46
CA ASN A 165 6.33 -5.41 9.26
C ASN A 165 7.58 -6.26 9.14
N ASN A 166 7.71 -7.32 9.94
CA ASN A 166 8.82 -8.27 9.82
C ASN A 166 8.84 -8.94 8.43
N LEU A 167 7.70 -9.41 7.95
CA LEU A 167 7.59 -10.00 6.61
C LEU A 167 7.94 -8.99 5.51
N ILE A 168 7.51 -7.73 5.64
CA ILE A 168 7.84 -6.63 4.71
C ILE A 168 9.35 -6.37 4.69
N LEU A 169 9.98 -6.28 5.87
CA LEU A 169 11.42 -6.02 5.97
C LEU A 169 12.26 -7.22 5.49
N ASP A 170 11.83 -8.44 5.81
CA ASP A 170 12.52 -9.66 5.36
C ASP A 170 12.46 -9.79 3.84
N PHE A 171 11.29 -9.60 3.24
CA PHE A 171 11.14 -9.55 1.79
C PHE A 171 12.01 -8.45 1.18
N GLY A 172 11.98 -7.25 1.74
CA GLY A 172 12.78 -6.13 1.26
C GLY A 172 14.29 -6.42 1.30
N ARG A 173 14.76 -7.14 2.32
CA ARG A 173 16.16 -7.57 2.47
C ARG A 173 16.50 -8.68 1.48
N GLU A 174 15.66 -9.70 1.36
CA GLU A 174 15.86 -10.84 0.44
C GLU A 174 15.97 -10.39 -1.02
N HIS A 175 15.15 -9.42 -1.41
CA HIS A 175 15.07 -8.93 -2.78
C HIS A 175 15.81 -7.59 -3.00
N SER A 176 16.68 -7.18 -2.07
CA SER A 176 17.50 -5.98 -2.17
C SER A 176 16.70 -4.70 -2.50
N VAL A 177 15.48 -4.60 -1.98
CA VAL A 177 14.60 -3.47 -2.21
C VAL A 177 15.24 -2.18 -1.69
N GLN A 178 15.29 -1.16 -2.55
CA GLN A 178 15.77 0.16 -2.16
C GLN A 178 14.66 0.94 -1.46
N TRP A 179 14.93 1.35 -0.22
CA TRP A 179 14.00 2.10 0.60
C TRP A 179 14.21 3.61 0.44
N VAL A 180 13.14 4.33 0.18
CA VAL A 180 13.12 5.79 0.10
C VAL A 180 12.25 6.33 1.22
N GLN A 181 12.80 7.27 1.99
CA GLN A 181 12.07 7.97 3.04
C GLN A 181 10.98 8.85 2.42
N HIS A 182 9.77 8.78 2.97
CA HIS A 182 8.66 9.60 2.48
C HIS A 182 8.91 11.09 2.78
N HIS A 183 8.70 11.96 1.80
CA HIS A 183 9.10 13.37 1.86
C HIS A 183 8.37 14.20 2.94
N THR A 184 7.13 13.85 3.30
CA THR A 184 6.36 14.56 4.33
C THR A 184 6.28 13.82 5.67
N HIS A 185 6.66 12.55 5.71
CA HIS A 185 6.61 11.69 6.89
C HIS A 185 7.93 10.93 7.01
N SER A 186 8.86 11.50 7.77
CA SER A 186 10.23 10.98 7.89
C SER A 186 10.34 9.62 8.60
N ASP A 187 9.24 9.16 9.20
CA ASP A 187 9.11 7.85 9.85
C ASP A 187 8.53 6.77 8.93
N ILE A 188 8.22 7.12 7.67
CA ILE A 188 7.67 6.21 6.66
C ILE A 188 8.70 5.98 5.56
N PHE A 189 8.86 4.72 5.17
CA PHE A 189 9.71 4.28 4.08
C PHE A 189 8.90 3.54 3.03
N VAL A 190 9.20 3.84 1.77
CA VAL A 190 8.56 3.23 0.61
C VAL A 190 9.63 2.47 -0.15
N GLY A 191 9.35 1.22 -0.48
CA GLY A 191 10.20 0.39 -1.32
C GLY A 191 9.39 -0.30 -2.41
N THR A 192 9.99 -0.58 -3.55
CA THR A 192 9.33 -1.34 -4.61
C THR A 192 10.28 -2.40 -5.14
N HIS A 193 9.86 -3.65 -5.00
CA HIS A 193 10.47 -4.75 -5.74
C HIS A 193 9.96 -4.69 -7.17
N ARG A 194 10.91 -4.67 -8.11
CA ARG A 194 10.67 -4.76 -9.55
C ARG A 194 11.41 -5.98 -10.02
N PRO A 195 10.74 -6.95 -10.65
CA PRO A 195 11.46 -8.05 -11.27
C PRO A 195 12.45 -7.47 -12.29
N ASP A 196 13.65 -8.03 -12.32
CA ASP A 196 14.65 -7.62 -13.29
C ASP A 196 14.08 -7.89 -14.69
N VAL A 197 13.90 -6.82 -15.42
CA VAL A 197 13.57 -6.88 -16.84
C VAL A 197 14.91 -7.06 -17.54
N ASP A 198 15.25 -8.33 -17.84
CA ASP A 198 16.39 -8.67 -18.68
C ASP A 198 16.28 -8.05 -20.09
#